data_49144d5089b5d318ca73e24cac79b488
#
_entry.id   49144d5089b5d318ca73e24cac79b488
#
_cell.length_a   1.000
_cell.length_b   1.000
_cell.length_c   1.000
_cell.angle_alpha   90.00
_cell.angle_beta   90.00
_cell.angle_gamma   90.00
#
_symmetry.space_group_name_H-M   'P 1'
#
loop_
_entity.id
_entity.type
_entity.pdbx_description
1 polymer ?
#
loop_
_entity_poly.entity_id
_entity_poly.type
_entity_poly.pdbx_seq_one_letter_code
_entity_poly.pdbx_strand_id
1 'polypeptide(L)'
;MSAAFLRVGLDAPADLLPELTELYAGCLELRLVQPDAAAVAFEVGETVLEFRPAGGAPFYHFALLVPGDRFEAALAWADDRVELLPDPETDEVVFDFTSWDAKAAYFHDPAGSIVELIAHRGVGEGGASGAFEAAELLGLSEVGLVCDPPAAAEALRHELGLELWDGTVEGEARLAFVGEKARTLILCRAGRPWLPTGRPAEAHPVEVMLAGGPDGVVLLDGGGRVSRRATGDGPTVRASPSPRHDVRGG
;
A
#
# COMPACT_ATOMS: atom_id res chain seq x y z
N MET A 1 6.61 -1.93 -18.57
CA MET A 1 7.24 -1.81 -17.24
C MET A 1 6.13 -1.77 -16.22
N SER A 2 6.23 -2.60 -15.17
CA SER A 2 5.23 -2.77 -14.12
C SER A 2 5.04 -1.47 -13.34
N ALA A 3 3.80 -1.13 -13.00
CA ALA A 3 3.49 0.00 -12.12
C ALA A 3 3.79 -0.42 -10.67
N ALA A 4 4.82 0.14 -10.05
CA ALA A 4 5.13 -0.11 -8.65
C ALA A 4 4.64 1.04 -7.77
N PHE A 5 4.16 0.73 -6.57
CA PHE A 5 3.86 1.73 -5.56
C PHE A 5 5.17 2.27 -4.98
N LEU A 6 5.52 3.53 -5.29
CA LEU A 6 6.69 4.19 -4.71
C LEU A 6 6.39 4.76 -3.33
N ARG A 7 5.21 5.36 -3.18
CA ARG A 7 4.76 5.97 -1.92
C ARG A 7 3.25 5.91 -1.82
N VAL A 8 2.76 5.59 -0.63
CA VAL A 8 1.36 5.70 -0.25
C VAL A 8 1.27 6.53 1.02
N GLY A 9 0.59 7.67 0.94
CA GLY A 9 0.34 8.59 2.05
C GLY A 9 -1.10 8.48 2.51
N LEU A 10 -1.28 8.13 3.77
CA LEU A 10 -2.55 7.99 4.46
C LEU A 10 -2.63 9.01 5.59
N ASP A 11 -3.81 9.48 5.90
CA ASP A 11 -4.03 10.33 7.06
C ASP A 11 -4.31 9.48 8.30
N ALA A 12 -3.88 9.92 9.47
CA ALA A 12 -4.16 9.23 10.73
C ALA A 12 -4.38 10.24 11.86
N PRO A 13 -5.18 9.90 12.90
CA PRO A 13 -5.26 10.71 14.10
C PRO A 13 -3.87 10.97 14.67
N ALA A 14 -3.56 12.22 14.96
CA ALA A 14 -2.21 12.62 15.40
C ALA A 14 -1.78 11.92 16.71
N ASP A 15 -2.71 11.61 17.59
CA ASP A 15 -2.50 10.90 18.85
C ASP A 15 -2.26 9.40 18.67
N LEU A 16 -2.56 8.82 17.52
CA LEU A 16 -2.28 7.41 17.19
C LEU A 16 -0.97 7.18 16.42
N LEU A 17 -0.24 8.24 16.05
CA LEU A 17 1.06 8.06 15.37
C LEU A 17 2.11 7.30 16.21
N PRO A 18 2.17 7.44 17.54
CA PRO A 18 3.05 6.62 18.35
C PRO A 18 2.69 5.13 18.30
N GLU A 19 1.41 4.77 18.39
CA GLU A 19 0.93 3.39 18.35
C GLU A 19 1.13 2.77 16.96
N LEU A 20 0.93 3.56 15.87
CA LEU A 20 1.28 3.15 14.51
C LEU A 20 2.77 2.88 14.38
N THR A 21 3.62 3.72 15.02
CA THR A 21 5.06 3.52 15.02
C THR A 21 5.44 2.24 15.76
N GLU A 22 4.82 1.98 16.92
CA GLU A 22 5.05 0.75 17.68
C GLU A 22 4.62 -0.49 16.89
N LEU A 23 3.45 -0.46 16.22
CA LEU A 23 3.02 -1.58 15.41
C LEU A 23 3.98 -1.82 14.24
N TYR A 24 4.17 -0.81 13.38
CA TYR A 24 4.89 -1.02 12.12
C TYR A 24 6.41 -1.17 12.31
N ALA A 25 7.04 -0.38 13.18
CA ALA A 25 8.48 -0.48 13.41
C ALA A 25 8.85 -1.39 14.60
N GLY A 26 8.04 -1.42 15.66
CA GLY A 26 8.31 -2.24 16.84
C GLY A 26 7.88 -3.69 16.66
N CYS A 27 6.61 -3.93 16.33
CA CYS A 27 6.06 -5.30 16.22
C CYS A 27 6.36 -5.94 14.87
N LEU A 28 6.07 -5.23 13.77
CA LEU A 28 6.28 -5.75 12.40
C LEU A 28 7.72 -5.55 11.89
N GLU A 29 8.57 -4.87 12.65
CA GLU A 29 10.00 -4.67 12.35
C GLU A 29 10.28 -3.98 11.00
N LEU A 30 9.33 -3.17 10.50
CA LEU A 30 9.53 -2.38 9.29
C LEU A 30 10.54 -1.26 9.57
N ARG A 31 11.38 -0.97 8.61
CA ARG A 31 12.36 0.10 8.73
C ARG A 31 11.66 1.47 8.73
N LEU A 32 11.77 2.19 9.87
CA LEU A 32 11.32 3.58 9.95
C LEU A 32 12.20 4.46 9.06
N VAL A 33 11.56 5.26 8.20
CA VAL A 33 12.22 6.29 7.41
C VAL A 33 11.79 7.66 7.92
N GLN A 34 12.66 8.66 7.82
CA GLN A 34 12.30 10.01 8.25
C GLN A 34 11.54 10.72 7.12
N PRO A 35 10.24 11.00 7.31
CA PRO A 35 9.49 11.82 6.41
C PRO A 35 9.81 13.30 6.65
N ASP A 36 9.40 14.15 5.71
CA ASP A 36 9.34 15.58 5.94
C ASP A 36 8.17 15.89 6.89
N ALA A 37 8.41 16.70 7.95
CA ALA A 37 7.43 17.15 8.94
C ALA A 37 7.03 16.11 10.02
N ALA A 38 5.80 16.24 10.58
CA ALA A 38 5.30 15.50 11.74
C ALA A 38 4.72 14.10 11.41
N ALA A 39 4.89 13.62 10.19
CA ALA A 39 4.42 12.30 9.74
C ALA A 39 5.35 11.18 10.21
N VAL A 40 4.86 9.95 10.19
CA VAL A 40 5.70 8.73 10.34
C VAL A 40 5.66 7.94 9.05
N ALA A 41 6.78 7.34 8.65
CA ALA A 41 6.84 6.57 7.41
C ALA A 41 7.72 5.33 7.55
N PHE A 42 7.33 4.28 6.83
CA PHE A 42 7.95 2.97 6.89
C PHE A 42 8.31 2.49 5.50
N GLU A 43 9.44 1.82 5.39
CA GLU A 43 9.82 1.12 4.17
C GLU A 43 9.18 -0.28 4.17
N VAL A 44 8.38 -0.53 3.16
CA VAL A 44 7.76 -1.82 2.86
C VAL A 44 8.29 -2.24 1.49
N GLY A 45 9.35 -3.03 1.44
CA GLY A 45 10.00 -3.39 0.19
C GLY A 45 10.32 -2.17 -0.68
N GLU A 46 9.74 -2.10 -1.89
CA GLU A 46 9.93 -0.96 -2.81
C GLU A 46 9.03 0.25 -2.51
N THR A 47 8.13 0.17 -1.52
CA THR A 47 7.13 1.20 -1.20
C THR A 47 7.47 1.94 0.10
N VAL A 48 7.26 3.26 0.13
CA VAL A 48 7.19 4.03 1.37
C VAL A 48 5.73 4.20 1.78
N LEU A 49 5.33 3.60 2.90
CA LEU A 49 4.03 3.79 3.55
C LEU A 49 4.16 4.92 4.58
N GLU A 50 3.36 5.97 4.42
CA GLU A 50 3.40 7.16 5.28
C GLU A 50 2.06 7.43 5.94
N PHE A 51 2.07 7.76 7.23
CA PHE A 51 0.91 8.25 7.97
C PHE A 51 1.13 9.72 8.37
N ARG A 52 0.19 10.57 7.97
CA ARG A 52 0.22 12.01 8.19
C ARG A 52 -0.79 12.40 9.26
N PRO A 53 -0.44 13.27 10.21
CA PRO A 53 -1.36 13.70 11.25
C PRO A 53 -2.55 14.44 10.65
N ALA A 54 -3.75 14.00 10.96
CA ALA A 54 -5.01 14.60 10.52
C ALA A 54 -6.06 14.58 11.63
N GLY A 55 -7.12 15.34 11.44
CA GLY A 55 -8.31 15.29 12.30
C GLY A 55 -9.25 14.17 11.90
N GLY A 56 -10.16 13.82 12.81
CA GLY A 56 -11.11 12.73 12.60
C GLY A 56 -10.52 11.35 12.91
N ALA A 57 -11.14 10.31 12.37
CA ALA A 57 -10.69 8.93 12.53
C ALA A 57 -10.64 8.22 11.15
N PRO A 58 -9.79 8.69 10.23
CA PRO A 58 -9.66 8.07 8.91
C PRO A 58 -9.14 6.65 9.06
N PHE A 59 -9.67 5.75 8.24
CA PHE A 59 -9.21 4.38 8.11
C PHE A 59 -9.17 3.96 6.65
N TYR A 60 -8.38 2.97 6.33
CA TYR A 60 -8.14 2.53 4.97
C TYR A 60 -8.16 1.02 4.85
N HIS A 61 -8.21 0.54 3.61
CA HIS A 61 -7.83 -0.81 3.26
C HIS A 61 -6.62 -0.76 2.33
N PHE A 62 -5.58 -1.52 2.67
CA PHE A 62 -4.40 -1.69 1.83
C PHE A 62 -3.73 -3.04 2.12
N ALA A 63 -2.99 -3.56 1.13
CA ALA A 63 -2.36 -4.85 1.22
C ALA A 63 -0.83 -4.78 1.11
N LEU A 64 -0.15 -5.49 2.00
CA LEU A 64 1.29 -5.73 1.99
C LEU A 64 1.58 -6.95 1.10
N LEU A 65 2.46 -6.80 0.12
CA LEU A 65 2.79 -7.86 -0.84
C LEU A 65 3.85 -8.80 -0.29
N VAL A 66 3.45 -10.04 -0.09
CA VAL A 66 4.32 -11.16 0.32
C VAL A 66 4.79 -11.92 -0.93
N PRO A 67 6.04 -12.42 -0.99
CA PRO A 67 6.46 -13.34 -2.07
C PRO A 67 5.53 -14.55 -2.17
N GLY A 68 5.22 -14.97 -3.40
CA GLY A 68 4.20 -15.99 -3.68
C GLY A 68 4.48 -17.36 -3.06
N ASP A 69 5.74 -17.68 -2.82
CA ASP A 69 6.21 -18.92 -2.17
C ASP A 69 6.43 -18.79 -0.65
N ARG A 70 6.09 -17.61 -0.03
CA ARG A 70 6.38 -17.34 1.39
C ARG A 70 5.14 -17.11 2.24
N PHE A 71 3.93 -17.32 1.72
CA PHE A 71 2.69 -16.99 2.44
C PHE A 71 2.60 -17.65 3.83
N GLU A 72 2.86 -18.96 3.92
CA GLU A 72 2.73 -19.70 5.18
C GLU A 72 3.74 -19.21 6.24
N ALA A 73 4.94 -18.82 5.82
CA ALA A 73 5.94 -18.24 6.71
C ALA A 73 5.57 -16.80 7.14
N ALA A 74 5.01 -16.01 6.23
CA ALA A 74 4.51 -14.67 6.54
C ALA A 74 3.27 -14.70 7.45
N LEU A 75 2.38 -15.67 7.25
CA LEU A 75 1.23 -15.90 8.13
C LEU A 75 1.68 -16.19 9.57
N ALA A 76 2.62 -17.12 9.75
CA ALA A 76 3.17 -17.44 11.07
C ALA A 76 3.88 -16.23 11.70
N TRP A 77 4.61 -15.45 10.90
CA TRP A 77 5.27 -14.22 11.35
C TRP A 77 4.26 -13.17 11.82
N ALA A 78 3.13 -13.03 11.12
CA ALA A 78 2.07 -12.10 11.50
C ALA A 78 1.29 -12.57 12.74
N ASP A 79 0.94 -13.86 12.82
CA ASP A 79 0.19 -14.46 13.94
C ASP A 79 0.91 -14.30 15.28
N ASP A 80 2.25 -14.31 15.27
CA ASP A 80 3.08 -14.03 16.45
C ASP A 80 3.05 -12.54 16.89
N ARG A 81 2.56 -11.61 16.05
CA ARG A 81 2.74 -10.15 16.20
C ARG A 81 1.46 -9.35 16.26
N VAL A 82 0.41 -9.81 15.58
CA VAL A 82 -0.88 -9.11 15.46
C VAL A 82 -2.03 -10.09 15.60
N GLU A 83 -3.20 -9.58 15.99
CA GLU A 83 -4.43 -10.36 15.99
C GLU A 83 -4.97 -10.47 14.56
N LEU A 84 -4.97 -11.68 14.00
CA LEU A 84 -5.52 -11.95 12.69
C LEU A 84 -7.04 -11.94 12.72
N LEU A 85 -7.65 -11.38 11.69
CA LEU A 85 -9.09 -11.26 11.54
C LEU A 85 -9.64 -12.51 10.85
N PRO A 86 -10.55 -13.26 11.49
CA PRO A 86 -11.16 -14.42 10.88
C PRO A 86 -12.25 -14.02 9.88
N ASP A 87 -12.52 -14.93 8.95
CA ASP A 87 -13.73 -14.89 8.14
C ASP A 87 -14.95 -15.11 9.05
N PRO A 88 -15.95 -14.21 9.04
CA PRO A 88 -17.09 -14.29 9.94
C PRO A 88 -18.01 -15.51 9.69
N GLU A 89 -17.88 -16.20 8.57
CA GLU A 89 -18.68 -17.38 8.21
C GLU A 89 -17.97 -18.70 8.54
N THR A 90 -16.63 -18.74 8.37
CA THR A 90 -15.84 -19.99 8.50
C THR A 90 -14.94 -20.03 9.71
N ASP A 91 -14.70 -18.88 10.37
CA ASP A 91 -13.72 -18.69 11.45
C ASP A 91 -12.26 -18.97 11.03
N GLU A 92 -12.00 -19.04 9.72
CA GLU A 92 -10.65 -19.20 9.17
C GLU A 92 -9.98 -17.84 8.99
N VAL A 93 -8.67 -17.76 9.29
CA VAL A 93 -7.88 -16.51 9.12
C VAL A 93 -7.19 -16.42 7.76
N VAL A 94 -7.26 -17.49 6.96
CA VAL A 94 -6.70 -17.55 5.62
C VAL A 94 -7.80 -17.46 4.58
N PHE A 95 -7.66 -16.51 3.68
CA PHE A 95 -8.57 -16.27 2.55
C PHE A 95 -7.91 -16.76 1.26
N ASP A 96 -8.59 -17.66 0.55
CA ASP A 96 -8.10 -18.21 -0.73
C ASP A 96 -8.82 -17.52 -1.90
N PHE A 97 -8.07 -16.76 -2.67
CA PHE A 97 -8.53 -16.11 -3.90
C PHE A 97 -8.13 -16.93 -5.11
N THR A 98 -8.78 -18.08 -5.29
CA THR A 98 -8.45 -19.07 -6.33
C THR A 98 -8.38 -18.47 -7.73
N SER A 99 -9.26 -17.50 -8.09
CA SER A 99 -9.26 -16.84 -9.40
C SER A 99 -7.99 -16.01 -9.66
N TRP A 100 -7.32 -15.57 -8.59
CA TRP A 100 -6.08 -14.79 -8.66
C TRP A 100 -4.83 -15.62 -8.39
N ASP A 101 -5.02 -16.90 -8.02
CA ASP A 101 -3.95 -17.75 -7.50
C ASP A 101 -3.21 -17.04 -6.36
N ALA A 102 -3.99 -16.58 -5.36
CA ALA A 102 -3.50 -15.80 -4.24
C ALA A 102 -4.12 -16.25 -2.92
N LYS A 103 -3.36 -16.05 -1.83
CA LYS A 103 -3.81 -16.23 -0.45
C LYS A 103 -3.61 -14.94 0.33
N ALA A 104 -4.51 -14.67 1.27
CA ALA A 104 -4.42 -13.49 2.12
C ALA A 104 -4.77 -13.79 3.59
N ALA A 105 -4.34 -12.88 4.46
CA ALA A 105 -4.73 -12.77 5.86
C ALA A 105 -4.85 -11.30 6.24
N TYR A 106 -5.69 -10.97 7.23
CA TYR A 106 -6.03 -9.59 7.57
C TYR A 106 -5.78 -9.30 9.04
N PHE A 107 -5.49 -8.04 9.36
CA PHE A 107 -5.43 -7.52 10.72
C PHE A 107 -5.83 -6.03 10.76
N HIS A 108 -6.07 -5.49 11.96
CA HIS A 108 -6.26 -4.06 12.14
C HIS A 108 -4.98 -3.37 12.57
N ASP A 109 -4.71 -2.18 12.02
CA ASP A 109 -3.75 -1.26 12.62
C ASP A 109 -4.40 -0.42 13.74
N PRO A 110 -3.61 0.33 14.55
CA PRO A 110 -4.14 1.18 15.62
C PRO A 110 -5.11 2.27 15.16
N ALA A 111 -5.04 2.72 13.91
CA ALA A 111 -6.00 3.67 13.35
C ALA A 111 -7.30 2.99 12.87
N GLY A 112 -7.38 1.66 12.98
CA GLY A 112 -8.50 0.84 12.55
C GLY A 112 -8.52 0.59 11.04
N SER A 113 -7.42 0.79 10.34
CA SER A 113 -7.28 0.38 8.95
C SER A 113 -7.30 -1.15 8.86
N ILE A 114 -7.83 -1.67 7.76
CA ILE A 114 -7.83 -3.09 7.44
C ILE A 114 -6.59 -3.35 6.59
N VAL A 115 -5.59 -3.96 7.23
CA VAL A 115 -4.32 -4.30 6.58
C VAL A 115 -4.36 -5.75 6.15
N GLU A 116 -3.99 -6.00 4.93
CA GLU A 116 -3.94 -7.32 4.33
C GLU A 116 -2.49 -7.76 4.11
N LEU A 117 -2.18 -9.02 4.37
CA LEU A 117 -0.99 -9.70 3.84
C LEU A 117 -1.46 -10.54 2.66
N ILE A 118 -0.99 -10.28 1.45
CA ILE A 118 -1.37 -11.04 0.27
C ILE A 118 -0.16 -11.59 -0.47
N ALA A 119 -0.22 -12.86 -0.86
CA ALA A 119 0.77 -13.53 -1.69
C ALA A 119 0.11 -14.04 -2.97
N HIS A 120 0.60 -13.59 -4.11
CA HIS A 120 0.19 -14.08 -5.43
C HIS A 120 1.22 -15.07 -5.95
N ARG A 121 0.80 -16.28 -6.31
CA ARG A 121 1.69 -17.27 -6.92
C ARG A 121 2.38 -16.71 -8.16
N GLY A 122 3.67 -16.97 -8.29
CA GLY A 122 4.52 -16.52 -9.38
C GLY A 122 5.03 -15.08 -9.21
N VAL A 123 4.72 -14.39 -8.10
CA VAL A 123 5.18 -13.03 -7.83
C VAL A 123 6.27 -13.04 -6.75
N GLY A 124 7.46 -12.50 -7.07
CA GLY A 124 8.57 -12.35 -6.12
C GLY A 124 9.13 -13.65 -5.55
N GLU A 125 8.82 -14.79 -6.16
CA GLU A 125 9.32 -16.09 -5.73
C GLU A 125 10.85 -16.15 -5.94
N GLY A 126 11.57 -16.46 -4.89
CA GLY A 126 13.03 -16.43 -4.92
C GLY A 126 13.70 -17.48 -4.06
N GLY A 127 12.93 -18.38 -3.45
CA GLY A 127 13.44 -19.51 -2.70
C GLY A 127 14.05 -19.15 -1.34
N ALA A 128 13.68 -18.04 -0.74
CA ALA A 128 13.96 -17.77 0.67
C ALA A 128 13.39 -18.90 1.53
N SER A 129 14.06 -19.27 2.61
CA SER A 129 13.67 -20.37 3.49
C SER A 129 13.88 -19.98 4.96
N GLY A 130 13.19 -20.66 5.87
CA GLY A 130 13.24 -20.37 7.30
C GLY A 130 12.13 -19.39 7.73
N ALA A 131 12.29 -18.74 8.86
CA ALA A 131 11.36 -17.74 9.36
C ALA A 131 11.25 -16.57 8.39
N PHE A 132 10.07 -15.94 8.35
CA PHE A 132 9.85 -14.75 7.54
C PHE A 132 10.38 -13.52 8.25
N GLU A 133 10.95 -12.58 7.51
CA GLU A 133 11.42 -11.30 8.00
C GLU A 133 10.73 -10.15 7.23
N ALA A 134 10.50 -9.01 7.89
CA ALA A 134 9.86 -7.83 7.29
C ALA A 134 10.55 -7.37 5.97
N ALA A 135 11.87 -7.57 5.89
CA ALA A 135 12.66 -7.24 4.70
C ALA A 135 12.32 -8.10 3.46
N GLU A 136 11.57 -9.20 3.63
CA GLU A 136 11.09 -10.02 2.51
C GLU A 136 9.82 -9.44 1.86
N LEU A 137 9.11 -8.50 2.51
CA LEU A 137 7.98 -7.82 1.90
C LEU A 137 8.42 -7.10 0.61
N LEU A 138 7.64 -7.26 -0.45
CA LEU A 138 8.00 -6.74 -1.77
C LEU A 138 7.55 -5.28 -1.97
N GLY A 139 6.53 -4.85 -1.23
CA GLY A 139 5.91 -3.53 -1.35
C GLY A 139 4.45 -3.57 -0.94
N LEU A 140 3.66 -2.62 -1.41
CA LEU A 140 2.21 -2.71 -1.36
C LEU A 140 1.69 -3.42 -2.61
N SER A 141 0.68 -4.28 -2.40
CA SER A 141 -0.08 -4.95 -3.47
C SER A 141 -1.31 -4.14 -3.86
N GLU A 142 -1.99 -3.58 -2.87
CA GLU A 142 -3.31 -2.98 -3.06
C GLU A 142 -3.49 -1.74 -2.20
N VAL A 143 -4.25 -0.77 -2.74
CA VAL A 143 -4.69 0.44 -2.02
C VAL A 143 -6.14 0.72 -2.36
N GLY A 144 -7.01 0.74 -1.34
CA GLY A 144 -8.42 1.07 -1.48
C GLY A 144 -8.63 2.58 -1.68
N LEU A 145 -9.41 2.93 -2.70
CA LEU A 145 -9.82 4.29 -3.05
C LEU A 145 -11.34 4.36 -3.14
N VAL A 146 -11.95 5.08 -2.20
CA VAL A 146 -13.40 5.28 -2.19
C VAL A 146 -13.75 6.48 -3.06
N CYS A 147 -14.46 6.23 -4.16
CA CYS A 147 -14.73 7.22 -5.21
C CYS A 147 -15.93 6.81 -6.08
N ASP A 148 -16.17 7.51 -7.19
CA ASP A 148 -17.02 7.03 -8.28
C ASP A 148 -16.20 6.13 -9.22
N PRO A 149 -16.34 4.78 -9.17
CA PRO A 149 -15.43 3.87 -9.88
C PRO A 149 -15.41 4.05 -11.40
N PRO A 150 -16.54 4.27 -12.12
CA PRO A 150 -16.52 4.51 -13.56
C PRO A 150 -15.69 5.73 -13.96
N ALA A 151 -15.92 6.87 -13.29
CA ALA A 151 -15.20 8.11 -13.59
C ALA A 151 -13.71 8.00 -13.21
N ALA A 152 -13.42 7.37 -12.06
CA ALA A 152 -12.05 7.15 -11.61
C ALA A 152 -11.26 6.24 -12.55
N ALA A 153 -11.83 5.10 -12.96
CA ALA A 153 -11.17 4.16 -13.85
C ALA A 153 -10.91 4.77 -15.23
N GLU A 154 -11.85 5.55 -15.77
CA GLU A 154 -11.66 6.27 -17.03
C GLU A 154 -10.51 7.28 -16.94
N ALA A 155 -10.47 8.09 -15.87
CA ALA A 155 -9.42 9.07 -15.66
C ALA A 155 -8.04 8.40 -15.47
N LEU A 156 -7.97 7.34 -14.66
CA LEU A 156 -6.73 6.58 -14.42
C LEU A 156 -6.20 5.95 -15.71
N ARG A 157 -7.10 5.42 -16.55
CA ARG A 157 -6.74 4.86 -17.85
C ARG A 157 -6.22 5.94 -18.81
N HIS A 158 -6.93 7.05 -18.92
CA HIS A 158 -6.61 8.10 -19.88
C HIS A 158 -5.33 8.86 -19.50
N GLU A 159 -5.19 9.26 -18.24
CA GLU A 159 -4.10 10.11 -17.78
C GLU A 159 -2.86 9.31 -17.37
N LEU A 160 -3.03 8.12 -16.78
CA LEU A 160 -1.94 7.34 -16.22
C LEU A 160 -1.70 6.01 -16.92
N GLY A 161 -2.53 5.63 -17.91
CA GLY A 161 -2.40 4.37 -18.63
C GLY A 161 -2.59 3.14 -17.72
N LEU A 162 -3.46 3.25 -16.69
CA LEU A 162 -3.79 2.15 -15.81
C LEU A 162 -5.09 1.49 -16.29
N GLU A 163 -5.04 0.20 -16.57
CA GLU A 163 -6.19 -0.54 -17.07
C GLU A 163 -6.93 -1.29 -15.96
N LEU A 164 -8.21 -1.60 -16.18
CA LEU A 164 -8.95 -2.51 -15.32
C LEU A 164 -8.34 -3.90 -15.44
N TRP A 165 -7.79 -4.41 -14.33
CA TRP A 165 -7.20 -5.75 -14.27
C TRP A 165 -8.25 -6.82 -13.95
N ASP A 166 -9.14 -6.54 -12.97
CA ASP A 166 -10.21 -7.45 -12.55
C ASP A 166 -11.39 -6.69 -11.95
N GLY A 167 -12.50 -7.39 -11.73
CA GLY A 167 -13.72 -6.81 -11.16
C GLY A 167 -14.53 -6.02 -12.17
N THR A 168 -15.29 -5.04 -11.69
CA THR A 168 -16.15 -4.19 -12.52
C THR A 168 -16.38 -2.83 -11.89
N VAL A 169 -16.44 -1.79 -12.71
CA VAL A 169 -16.81 -0.43 -12.30
C VAL A 169 -18.33 -0.24 -12.13
N GLU A 170 -19.13 -1.22 -12.58
CA GLU A 170 -20.59 -1.16 -12.53
C GLU A 170 -21.15 -1.82 -11.27
N GLY A 171 -22.17 -1.19 -10.67
CA GLY A 171 -22.85 -1.70 -9.47
C GLY A 171 -22.27 -1.21 -8.15
N GLU A 172 -23.15 -1.01 -7.16
CA GLU A 172 -22.78 -0.35 -5.89
C GLU A 172 -21.90 -1.20 -4.97
N ALA A 173 -22.09 -2.52 -4.98
CA ALA A 173 -21.37 -3.44 -4.09
C ALA A 173 -20.11 -4.06 -4.73
N ARG A 174 -19.70 -3.57 -5.90
CA ARG A 174 -18.60 -4.15 -6.67
C ARG A 174 -17.27 -3.45 -6.38
N LEU A 175 -16.19 -4.17 -6.64
CA LEU A 175 -14.83 -3.64 -6.66
C LEU A 175 -14.34 -3.61 -8.10
N ALA A 176 -13.55 -2.60 -8.42
CA ALA A 176 -12.78 -2.54 -9.65
C ALA A 176 -11.30 -2.47 -9.27
N PHE A 177 -10.52 -3.42 -9.74
CA PHE A 177 -9.08 -3.51 -9.52
C PHE A 177 -8.37 -2.93 -10.75
N VAL A 178 -7.79 -1.75 -10.59
CA VAL A 178 -7.13 -1.00 -11.67
C VAL A 178 -5.62 -1.07 -11.49
N GLY A 179 -4.92 -1.56 -12.51
CA GLY A 179 -3.47 -1.77 -12.48
C GLY A 179 -3.08 -3.11 -13.12
N GLU A 180 -2.36 -3.93 -12.38
CA GLU A 180 -1.92 -5.27 -12.81
C GLU A 180 -1.88 -6.23 -11.62
N LYS A 181 -1.76 -7.55 -11.87
CA LYS A 181 -1.66 -8.57 -10.80
C LYS A 181 -0.65 -8.13 -9.73
N ALA A 182 -1.09 -8.18 -8.48
CA ALA A 182 -0.30 -7.81 -7.29
C ALA A 182 0.10 -6.32 -7.18
N ARG A 183 -0.47 -5.43 -8.00
CA ARG A 183 -0.27 -3.97 -7.93
C ARG A 183 -1.52 -3.24 -8.42
N THR A 184 -2.54 -3.15 -7.57
CA THR A 184 -3.85 -2.61 -7.93
C THR A 184 -4.31 -1.47 -7.03
N LEU A 185 -4.98 -0.51 -7.64
CA LEU A 185 -5.86 0.42 -6.96
C LEU A 185 -7.25 -0.20 -6.90
N ILE A 186 -7.82 -0.36 -5.70
CA ILE A 186 -9.16 -0.90 -5.52
C ILE A 186 -10.14 0.25 -5.49
N LEU A 187 -10.95 0.40 -6.54
CA LEU A 187 -11.97 1.43 -6.61
C LEU A 187 -13.30 0.88 -6.09
N CYS A 188 -13.95 1.60 -5.17
CA CYS A 188 -15.26 1.26 -4.67
C CYS A 188 -16.08 2.50 -4.29
N ARG A 189 -17.40 2.32 -4.18
CA ARG A 189 -18.30 3.36 -3.66
C ARG A 189 -18.29 3.41 -2.15
N ALA A 190 -18.59 4.58 -1.60
CA ALA A 190 -18.82 4.72 -0.17
C ALA A 190 -19.94 3.79 0.31
N GLY A 191 -19.79 3.23 1.52
CA GLY A 191 -20.74 2.29 2.11
C GLY A 191 -20.55 0.83 1.68
N ARG A 192 -19.70 0.53 0.69
CA ARG A 192 -19.39 -0.85 0.33
C ARG A 192 -18.64 -1.52 1.49
N PRO A 193 -19.09 -2.73 1.95
CA PRO A 193 -18.41 -3.40 3.06
C PRO A 193 -17.03 -3.94 2.67
N TRP A 194 -16.02 -3.65 3.49
CA TRP A 194 -14.67 -4.23 3.36
C TRP A 194 -14.60 -5.64 3.96
N LEU A 195 -13.91 -6.55 3.30
CA LEU A 195 -13.50 -7.83 3.87
C LEU A 195 -12.42 -7.62 4.94
N PRO A 196 -12.33 -8.50 5.96
CA PRO A 196 -13.35 -9.50 6.34
C PRO A 196 -14.42 -8.90 7.27
N THR A 197 -14.25 -7.65 7.71
CA THR A 197 -14.98 -7.03 8.83
C THR A 197 -16.41 -6.59 8.51
N GLY A 198 -16.73 -6.45 7.23
CA GLY A 198 -18.00 -5.83 6.80
C GLY A 198 -18.08 -4.33 7.08
N ARG A 199 -17.00 -3.68 7.55
CA ARG A 199 -16.97 -2.24 7.81
C ARG A 199 -17.25 -1.46 6.51
N PRO A 200 -18.23 -0.52 6.51
CA PRO A 200 -18.54 0.27 5.33
C PRO A 200 -17.35 1.13 4.91
N ALA A 201 -17.07 1.16 3.60
CA ALA A 201 -16.03 2.01 3.01
C ALA A 201 -16.38 3.50 3.18
N GLU A 202 -15.43 4.28 3.65
CA GLU A 202 -15.52 5.72 3.84
C GLU A 202 -14.45 6.43 3.01
N ALA A 203 -14.82 7.58 2.42
CA ALA A 203 -13.88 8.37 1.64
C ALA A 203 -12.97 9.19 2.55
N HIS A 204 -11.66 8.95 2.46
CA HIS A 204 -10.63 9.69 3.16
C HIS A 204 -9.50 10.07 2.19
N PRO A 205 -8.73 11.15 2.46
CA PRO A 205 -7.60 11.51 1.62
C PRO A 205 -6.56 10.39 1.52
N VAL A 206 -6.20 10.02 0.30
CA VAL A 206 -5.15 9.04 -0.01
C VAL A 206 -4.24 9.63 -1.05
N GLU A 207 -2.95 9.57 -0.86
CA GLU A 207 -1.97 9.97 -1.86
C GLU A 207 -1.16 8.75 -2.33
N VAL A 208 -1.23 8.46 -3.63
CA VAL A 208 -0.51 7.35 -4.24
C VAL A 208 0.46 7.88 -5.28
N MET A 209 1.71 7.46 -5.21
CA MET A 209 2.72 7.68 -6.22
C MET A 209 3.17 6.36 -6.82
N LEU A 210 3.04 6.23 -8.15
CA LEU A 210 3.41 5.05 -8.92
C LEU A 210 4.67 5.32 -9.76
N ALA A 211 5.49 4.27 -9.96
CA ALA A 211 6.56 4.26 -10.95
C ALA A 211 6.08 3.70 -12.28
N GLY A 212 6.84 3.99 -13.34
CA GLY A 212 6.71 3.36 -14.65
C GLY A 212 5.44 3.74 -15.42
N GLY A 213 5.60 4.34 -16.59
CA GLY A 213 4.50 4.79 -17.45
C GLY A 213 4.48 6.29 -17.65
N PRO A 214 3.39 6.86 -18.18
CA PRO A 214 3.31 8.29 -18.46
C PRO A 214 3.28 9.12 -17.17
N ASP A 215 3.95 10.26 -17.17
CA ASP A 215 3.82 11.25 -16.11
C ASP A 215 2.40 11.81 -16.09
N GLY A 216 1.80 11.86 -14.92
CA GLY A 216 0.45 12.40 -14.79
C GLY A 216 -0.03 12.43 -13.35
N VAL A 217 -1.17 13.07 -13.14
CA VAL A 217 -1.86 13.16 -11.84
C VAL A 217 -3.37 13.08 -12.07
N VAL A 218 -4.02 12.21 -11.32
CA VAL A 218 -5.49 12.10 -11.25
C VAL A 218 -5.94 12.46 -9.84
N LEU A 219 -6.94 13.33 -9.74
CA LEU A 219 -7.63 13.64 -8.49
C LEU A 219 -9.00 12.97 -8.53
N LEU A 220 -9.31 12.23 -7.47
CA LEU A 220 -10.57 11.51 -7.32
C LEU A 220 -11.53 12.28 -6.40
N ASP A 221 -12.81 12.14 -6.64
CA ASP A 221 -13.89 12.81 -5.90
C ASP A 221 -13.92 12.47 -4.40
N GLY A 222 -13.45 11.27 -4.02
CA GLY A 222 -13.30 10.83 -2.62
C GLY A 222 -12.06 11.36 -1.89
N GLY A 223 -11.31 12.32 -2.47
CA GLY A 223 -10.08 12.88 -1.88
C GLY A 223 -8.81 12.10 -2.22
N GLY A 224 -8.90 11.08 -3.06
CA GLY A 224 -7.74 10.34 -3.56
C GLY A 224 -6.93 11.17 -4.58
N ARG A 225 -5.60 11.09 -4.48
CA ARG A 225 -4.67 11.65 -5.45
C ARG A 225 -3.72 10.55 -5.92
N VAL A 226 -3.79 10.21 -7.20
CA VAL A 226 -2.90 9.23 -7.82
C VAL A 226 -1.97 9.95 -8.79
N SER A 227 -0.67 9.77 -8.61
CA SER A 227 0.36 10.30 -9.51
C SER A 227 1.22 9.18 -10.06
N ARG A 228 1.73 9.34 -11.27
CA ARG A 228 2.63 8.40 -11.91
C ARG A 228 3.83 9.14 -12.47
N ARG A 229 5.02 8.52 -12.35
CA ARG A 229 6.27 9.07 -12.89
C ARG A 229 6.94 8.08 -13.83
N ALA A 230 7.43 8.60 -14.95
CA ALA A 230 8.27 7.81 -15.85
C ALA A 230 9.53 7.34 -15.11
N THR A 231 9.92 6.08 -15.36
CA THR A 231 11.22 5.58 -14.90
C THR A 231 12.30 6.20 -15.79
N GLY A 232 12.98 7.25 -15.30
CA GLY A 232 14.00 7.91 -16.12
C GLY A 232 14.88 8.93 -15.40
N ASP A 233 14.41 9.53 -14.31
CA ASP A 233 15.21 10.46 -13.51
C ASP A 233 15.20 10.06 -12.04
N GLY A 234 16.16 9.22 -11.67
CA GLY A 234 16.58 9.15 -10.27
C GLY A 234 16.98 10.56 -9.80
N PRO A 235 16.78 10.93 -8.51
CA PRO A 235 17.20 12.23 -8.03
C PRO A 235 18.69 12.38 -8.28
N THR A 236 19.05 13.29 -9.18
CA THR A 236 20.44 13.75 -9.34
C THR A 236 20.80 14.44 -8.02
N VAL A 237 21.44 13.71 -7.12
CA VAL A 237 22.14 14.32 -5.99
C VAL A 237 23.21 15.21 -6.61
N ARG A 238 22.95 16.51 -6.70
CA ARG A 238 23.97 17.48 -7.02
C ARG A 238 24.99 17.43 -5.88
N ALA A 239 26.11 16.78 -6.15
CA ALA A 239 27.28 16.89 -5.29
C ALA A 239 27.65 18.38 -5.21
N SER A 240 27.54 18.97 -4.02
CA SER A 240 28.07 20.31 -3.76
C SER A 240 29.58 20.30 -4.02
N PRO A 241 30.13 21.26 -4.75
CA PRO A 241 31.57 21.31 -4.95
C PRO A 241 32.26 21.59 -3.62
N SER A 242 33.20 20.73 -3.26
CA SER A 242 34.09 20.93 -2.10
C SER A 242 34.81 22.28 -2.22
N PRO A 243 34.94 23.07 -1.15
CA PRO A 243 35.74 24.29 -1.15
C PRO A 243 37.21 23.93 -1.38
N ARG A 244 37.79 24.49 -2.44
CA ARG A 244 39.23 24.42 -2.70
C ARG A 244 39.95 25.17 -1.58
N HIS A 245 40.71 24.46 -0.76
CA HIS A 245 41.71 25.09 0.11
C HIS A 245 42.85 25.64 -0.76
N ASP A 246 42.86 26.96 -0.87
CA ASP A 246 43.95 27.69 -1.49
C ASP A 246 45.08 27.81 -0.45
N VAL A 247 46.09 26.94 -0.56
CA VAL A 247 47.32 27.04 0.23
C VAL A 247 48.23 27.96 -0.54
N ARG A 248 48.21 29.26 -0.23
CA ARG A 248 49.29 30.17 -0.62
C ARG A 248 50.40 30.07 0.40
N GLY A 249 51.52 29.59 -0.07
CA GLY A 249 52.78 29.64 0.68
C GLY A 249 53.32 31.07 0.84
N GLY A 250 54.00 31.30 1.89
CA GLY A 250 54.87 32.37 2.26
C GLY A 250 55.92 31.83 3.20
#